data_fef66f34cd1fc602854128a6d738ea6f
#
_entry.id   fef66f34cd1fc602854128a6d738ea6f
#
_cell.length_a   1.000
_cell.length_b   1.000
_cell.length_c   1.000
_cell.angle_alpha   90.00
_cell.angle_beta   90.00
_cell.angle_gamma   90.00
#
_symmetry.space_group_name_H-M   'P 1'
#
loop_
_entity.id
_entity.type
_entity.pdbx_description
1 polymer ?
#
loop_
_entity_poly.entity_id
_entity_poly.type
_entity_poly.pdbx_seq_one_letter_code
_entity_poly.pdbx_strand_id
1 'polypeptide(L)'
;MEASLVGSEMCIRDRYGRGNLEMIFRGAEAIVEKIDWQGFPAVSKIRNKRSYRHPDLEKRLVKERLRSESRIIERLLSDGISVPSIYEVNVDKSQIIMEFIDGITLEKGLRTDNFEEYLVSSAKLLSQIHSSSIVHGDPTTSNFMILDKLYAIDFGLSSFDDDAESRASDLRVFLESLEAHHSEILGRDIFLAAYSKWSQSKEVLNALEVLELRGRYNLMRG
;
A
#
# COMPACT_ATOMS: atom_id res chain seq x y z
N MET A 1 -28.45 -21.28 2.23
CA MET A 1 -27.33 -21.17 1.24
C MET A 1 -26.46 -20.02 1.74
N GLU A 2 -25.42 -20.40 2.47
CA GLU A 2 -24.49 -19.45 3.10
C GLU A 2 -23.44 -19.03 2.06
N ALA A 3 -23.35 -17.72 1.80
CA ALA A 3 -22.27 -17.14 1.05
C ALA A 3 -21.12 -16.86 2.01
N SER A 4 -20.06 -17.67 1.91
CA SER A 4 -18.81 -17.54 2.65
C SER A 4 -18.06 -16.29 2.22
N LEU A 5 -17.97 -15.32 3.12
CA LEU A 5 -16.99 -14.24 3.05
C LEU A 5 -15.63 -14.82 3.45
N VAL A 6 -14.76 -15.00 2.47
CA VAL A 6 -13.37 -15.40 2.71
C VAL A 6 -12.57 -14.14 3.03
N GLY A 7 -12.48 -13.82 4.33
CA GLY A 7 -11.48 -12.92 4.84
C GLY A 7 -10.11 -13.60 4.79
N SER A 8 -9.14 -13.01 4.11
CA SER A 8 -7.79 -13.53 3.99
C SER A 8 -6.94 -13.15 5.21
N GLU A 9 -7.24 -13.73 6.35
CA GLU A 9 -6.28 -13.80 7.46
C GLU A 9 -5.73 -15.22 7.51
N MET A 10 -4.52 -15.42 7.00
CA MET A 10 -3.79 -16.64 7.26
C MET A 10 -2.33 -16.33 7.58
N CYS A 11 -2.08 -15.98 8.85
CA CYS A 11 -0.77 -16.12 9.46
C CYS A 11 -0.49 -17.60 9.67
N ILE A 12 0.30 -18.23 8.83
CA ILE A 12 0.83 -19.56 9.07
C ILE A 12 2.25 -19.43 9.59
N ARG A 13 2.42 -19.77 10.87
CA ARG A 13 3.71 -19.98 11.50
C ARG A 13 4.12 -21.41 11.23
N ASP A 14 5.02 -21.64 10.29
CA ASP A 14 5.69 -22.94 10.18
C ASP A 14 7.21 -22.78 10.30
N ARG A 15 7.75 -23.44 11.34
CA ARG A 15 9.17 -23.56 11.62
C ARG A 15 9.75 -24.68 10.77
N TYR A 16 10.61 -24.35 9.80
CA TYR A 16 11.64 -25.28 9.33
C TYR A 16 12.97 -24.55 9.13
N GLY A 17 13.99 -25.08 9.79
CA GLY A 17 15.33 -24.49 9.90
C GLY A 17 16.17 -24.59 8.61
N ARG A 18 16.80 -23.49 8.33
CA ARG A 18 18.17 -23.14 7.91
C ARG A 18 18.13 -21.71 7.39
N GLY A 19 18.56 -20.79 8.27
CA GLY A 19 18.44 -19.34 8.03
C GLY A 19 17.04 -18.87 8.39
N ASN A 20 16.90 -17.96 9.34
CA ASN A 20 15.62 -17.46 9.84
C ASN A 20 14.80 -16.76 8.74
N LEU A 21 14.10 -17.55 7.92
CA LEU A 21 13.08 -17.08 7.00
C LEU A 21 11.76 -17.10 7.78
N GLU A 22 11.29 -15.96 8.22
CA GLU A 22 9.96 -15.80 8.80
C GLU A 22 9.01 -15.32 7.71
N MET A 23 8.08 -16.19 7.29
CA MET A 23 7.07 -15.81 6.30
C MET A 23 6.14 -14.75 6.92
N ILE A 24 6.13 -13.54 6.35
CA ILE A 24 5.26 -12.44 6.79
C ILE A 24 3.89 -12.57 6.11
N PHE A 25 3.88 -12.82 4.79
CA PHE A 25 2.65 -12.84 4.00
C PHE A 25 2.80 -13.69 2.75
N ARG A 26 1.76 -14.46 2.41
CA ARG A 26 1.66 -15.19 1.15
C ARG A 26 0.33 -14.85 0.47
N GLY A 27 0.40 -13.95 -0.51
CA GLY A 27 -0.75 -13.54 -1.31
C GLY A 27 -0.76 -14.18 -2.69
N ALA A 28 -1.84 -13.89 -3.44
CA ALA A 28 -1.98 -14.35 -4.83
C ALA A 28 -0.92 -13.72 -5.76
N GLU A 29 -0.45 -12.52 -5.47
CA GLU A 29 0.46 -11.76 -6.34
C GLU A 29 1.93 -11.83 -5.92
N ALA A 30 2.22 -12.00 -4.62
CA ALA A 30 3.58 -12.03 -4.10
C ALA A 30 3.70 -12.88 -2.83
N ILE A 31 4.91 -13.35 -2.58
CA ILE A 31 5.36 -13.93 -1.31
C ILE A 31 6.27 -12.90 -0.66
N VAL A 32 6.01 -12.58 0.61
CA VAL A 32 6.77 -11.62 1.40
C VAL A 32 7.35 -12.34 2.60
N GLU A 33 8.67 -12.33 2.72
CA GLU A 33 9.42 -13.03 3.75
C GLU A 33 10.37 -12.06 4.46
N LYS A 34 10.47 -12.17 5.78
CA LYS A 34 11.53 -11.51 6.55
C LYS A 34 12.81 -12.34 6.41
N ILE A 35 13.88 -11.67 6.04
CA ILE A 35 15.19 -12.30 5.83
C ILE A 35 16.27 -11.51 6.58
N ASP A 36 17.41 -12.12 6.79
CA ASP A 36 18.66 -11.41 7.09
C ASP A 36 19.35 -11.05 5.76
N TRP A 37 19.62 -9.78 5.55
CA TRP A 37 20.36 -9.26 4.41
C TRP A 37 21.64 -8.61 4.88
N GLN A 38 22.76 -9.33 4.72
CA GLN A 38 24.10 -8.85 5.12
C GLN A 38 24.18 -8.38 6.59
N GLY A 39 23.46 -9.06 7.49
CA GLY A 39 23.42 -8.71 8.92
C GLY A 39 22.32 -7.70 9.30
N PHE A 40 21.45 -7.30 8.36
CA PHE A 40 20.34 -6.39 8.61
C PHE A 40 18.99 -7.08 8.37
N PRO A 41 17.95 -6.78 9.19
CA PRO A 41 16.62 -7.27 8.92
C PRO A 41 16.07 -6.63 7.63
N ALA A 42 15.59 -7.47 6.73
CA ALA A 42 15.07 -7.06 5.43
C ALA A 42 13.79 -7.83 5.06
N VAL A 43 13.08 -7.32 4.07
CA VAL A 43 11.95 -7.97 3.45
C VAL A 43 12.34 -8.42 2.05
N SER A 44 12.12 -9.70 1.75
CA SER A 44 12.18 -10.26 0.41
C SER A 44 10.75 -10.35 -0.14
N LYS A 45 10.45 -9.59 -1.17
CA LYS A 45 9.17 -9.64 -1.90
C LYS A 45 9.38 -10.30 -3.25
N ILE A 46 8.84 -11.52 -3.42
CA ILE A 46 8.96 -12.30 -4.66
C ILE A 46 7.58 -12.32 -5.34
N ARG A 47 7.51 -11.86 -6.59
CA ARG A 47 6.26 -11.87 -7.36
C ARG A 47 5.95 -13.26 -7.90
N ASN A 48 4.72 -13.73 -7.66
CA ASN A 48 4.24 -15.00 -8.18
C ASN A 48 3.99 -14.90 -9.69
N LYS A 49 4.37 -15.96 -10.42
CA LYS A 49 4.02 -16.11 -11.84
C LYS A 49 2.59 -16.62 -11.97
N ARG A 50 1.80 -16.01 -12.83
CA ARG A 50 0.42 -16.46 -13.10
C ARG A 50 0.43 -17.54 -14.17
N SER A 51 -0.03 -18.74 -13.81
CA SER A 51 0.03 -19.94 -14.67
C SER A 51 -0.90 -19.90 -15.89
N TYR A 52 -1.92 -19.02 -15.89
CA TYR A 52 -2.89 -18.91 -16.98
C TYR A 52 -2.44 -17.99 -18.14
N ARG A 53 -1.30 -17.31 -18.01
CA ARG A 53 -0.76 -16.44 -19.06
C ARG A 53 0.34 -17.14 -19.84
N HIS A 54 0.52 -16.70 -21.11
CA HIS A 54 1.65 -17.17 -21.91
C HIS A 54 2.98 -16.82 -21.18
N PRO A 55 3.93 -17.77 -21.07
CA PRO A 55 5.14 -17.58 -20.24
C PRO A 55 5.96 -16.32 -20.59
N ASP A 56 6.11 -16.01 -21.87
CA ASP A 56 6.90 -14.85 -22.33
C ASP A 56 6.21 -13.52 -21.97
N LEU A 57 4.88 -13.48 -22.11
CA LEU A 57 4.09 -12.31 -21.71
C LEU A 57 4.18 -12.09 -20.20
N GLU A 58 4.00 -13.17 -19.42
CA GLU A 58 4.09 -13.09 -17.95
C GLU A 58 5.48 -12.61 -17.51
N LYS A 59 6.55 -13.17 -18.08
CA LYS A 59 7.92 -12.75 -17.78
C LYS A 59 8.15 -11.27 -18.08
N ARG A 60 7.60 -10.74 -19.17
CA ARG A 60 7.69 -9.32 -19.52
C ARG A 60 6.93 -8.44 -18.53
N LEU A 61 5.67 -8.78 -18.23
CA LEU A 61 4.83 -8.04 -17.30
C LEU A 61 5.41 -7.99 -15.88
N VAL A 62 5.93 -9.12 -15.39
CA VAL A 62 6.58 -9.16 -14.07
C VAL A 62 7.81 -8.25 -14.04
N LYS A 63 8.65 -8.27 -15.09
CA LYS A 63 9.80 -7.37 -15.20
C LYS A 63 9.41 -5.89 -15.23
N GLU A 64 8.39 -5.54 -16.01
CA GLU A 64 7.88 -4.18 -16.11
C GLU A 64 7.36 -3.68 -14.76
N ARG A 65 6.54 -4.48 -14.06
CA ARG A 65 6.02 -4.16 -12.73
C ARG A 65 7.13 -4.01 -11.69
N LEU A 66 8.11 -4.91 -11.68
CA LEU A 66 9.23 -4.85 -10.76
C LEU A 66 10.05 -3.56 -10.93
N ARG A 67 10.32 -3.18 -12.20
CA ARG A 67 11.03 -1.95 -12.53
C ARG A 67 10.21 -0.70 -12.21
N SER A 68 8.90 -0.75 -12.42
CA SER A 68 8.01 0.37 -12.07
C SER A 68 8.01 0.58 -10.55
N GLU A 69 7.78 -0.49 -9.79
CA GLU A 69 7.77 -0.45 -8.32
C GLU A 69 9.10 0.09 -7.77
N SER A 70 10.24 -0.41 -8.25
CA SER A 70 11.54 0.06 -7.77
C SER A 70 11.80 1.53 -8.10
N ARG A 71 11.48 1.99 -9.31
CA ARG A 71 11.64 3.40 -9.71
C ARG A 71 10.76 4.34 -8.88
N ILE A 72 9.55 3.92 -8.56
CA ILE A 72 8.62 4.70 -7.74
C ILE A 72 9.17 4.83 -6.33
N ILE A 73 9.62 3.74 -5.70
CA ILE A 73 10.21 3.78 -4.36
C ILE A 73 11.48 4.65 -4.36
N GLU A 74 12.38 4.49 -5.33
CA GLU A 74 13.57 5.32 -5.48
C GLU A 74 13.24 6.81 -5.63
N ARG A 75 12.20 7.13 -6.41
CA ARG A 75 11.72 8.50 -6.56
C ARG A 75 11.22 9.07 -5.25
N LEU A 76 10.37 8.32 -4.53
CA LEU A 76 9.82 8.74 -3.24
C LEU A 76 10.92 8.94 -2.20
N LEU A 77 11.92 8.05 -2.16
CA LEU A 77 13.10 8.20 -1.30
C LEU A 77 13.89 9.47 -1.63
N SER A 78 14.09 9.77 -2.92
CA SER A 78 14.79 10.98 -3.35
C SER A 78 14.06 12.28 -2.99
N ASP A 79 12.72 12.21 -2.92
CA ASP A 79 11.87 13.31 -2.48
C ASP A 79 11.74 13.39 -0.94
N GLY A 80 12.44 12.52 -0.20
CA GLY A 80 12.45 12.48 1.27
C GLY A 80 11.17 11.92 1.89
N ILE A 81 10.40 11.17 1.12
CA ILE A 81 9.15 10.54 1.57
C ILE A 81 9.45 9.22 2.28
N SER A 82 8.71 8.95 3.37
CA SER A 82 8.93 7.78 4.22
C SER A 82 8.40 6.51 3.56
N VAL A 83 9.28 5.79 2.89
CA VAL A 83 9.08 4.49 2.27
C VAL A 83 10.29 3.59 2.58
N PRO A 84 10.17 2.25 2.49
CA PRO A 84 11.31 1.35 2.70
C PRO A 84 12.44 1.59 1.70
N SER A 85 13.69 1.57 2.17
CA SER A 85 14.87 1.62 1.31
C SER A 85 15.00 0.33 0.51
N ILE A 86 15.37 0.42 -0.78
CA ILE A 86 15.63 -0.77 -1.61
C ILE A 86 17.11 -1.18 -1.43
N TYR A 87 17.34 -2.47 -1.15
CA TYR A 87 18.68 -3.05 -1.04
C TYR A 87 19.10 -3.76 -2.32
N GLU A 88 18.20 -4.53 -2.95
CA GLU A 88 18.46 -5.25 -4.20
C GLU A 88 17.18 -5.40 -5.03
N VAL A 89 17.35 -5.32 -6.35
CA VAL A 89 16.31 -5.69 -7.34
C VAL A 89 16.83 -6.81 -8.21
N ASN A 90 16.31 -8.02 -8.06
CA ASN A 90 16.67 -9.18 -8.85
C ASN A 90 15.57 -9.52 -9.86
N VAL A 91 15.79 -9.08 -11.11
CA VAL A 91 14.80 -9.23 -12.18
C VAL A 91 14.58 -10.69 -12.56
N ASP A 92 15.62 -11.54 -12.49
CA ASP A 92 15.53 -12.95 -12.91
C ASP A 92 14.75 -13.78 -11.88
N LYS A 93 14.91 -13.46 -10.59
CA LYS A 93 14.13 -14.04 -9.49
C LYS A 93 12.76 -13.37 -9.28
N SER A 94 12.47 -12.28 -10.00
CA SER A 94 11.27 -11.46 -9.79
C SER A 94 11.16 -10.96 -8.34
N GLN A 95 12.27 -10.54 -7.75
CA GLN A 95 12.45 -10.26 -6.33
C GLN A 95 12.91 -8.82 -6.11
N ILE A 96 12.35 -8.17 -5.07
CA ILE A 96 12.88 -6.95 -4.47
C ILE A 96 13.25 -7.29 -3.02
N ILE A 97 14.46 -6.91 -2.61
CA ILE A 97 14.89 -6.93 -1.22
C ILE A 97 14.91 -5.49 -0.73
N MET A 98 14.20 -5.22 0.35
CA MET A 98 14.01 -3.87 0.90
C MET A 98 14.07 -3.88 2.42
N GLU A 99 14.15 -2.71 3.01
CA GLU A 99 14.14 -2.46 4.43
C GLU A 99 12.93 -3.10 5.12
N PHE A 100 13.17 -3.77 6.24
CA PHE A 100 12.12 -4.25 7.12
C PHE A 100 11.73 -3.15 8.11
N ILE A 101 10.52 -2.65 8.04
CA ILE A 101 9.98 -1.68 8.99
C ILE A 101 9.41 -2.46 10.19
N ASP A 102 10.15 -2.45 11.30
CA ASP A 102 9.79 -3.20 12.52
C ASP A 102 8.76 -2.42 13.36
N GLY A 103 7.62 -2.17 12.77
CA GLY A 103 6.53 -1.39 13.34
C GLY A 103 5.21 -2.15 13.36
N ILE A 104 4.13 -1.42 13.68
CA ILE A 104 2.76 -1.93 13.59
C ILE A 104 2.06 -1.33 12.36
N THR A 105 1.09 -2.03 11.80
CA THR A 105 0.26 -1.48 10.73
C THR A 105 -0.56 -0.29 11.23
N LEU A 106 -0.85 0.67 10.34
CA LEU A 106 -1.75 1.77 10.66
C LEU A 106 -3.11 1.25 11.13
N GLU A 107 -3.63 0.18 10.52
CA GLU A 107 -4.86 -0.50 10.96
C GLU A 107 -4.84 -0.85 12.45
N LYS A 108 -3.72 -1.34 12.98
CA LYS A 108 -3.56 -1.60 14.43
C LYS A 108 -3.40 -0.32 15.23
N GLY A 109 -2.66 0.65 14.71
CA GLY A 109 -2.44 1.95 15.35
C GLY A 109 -3.72 2.75 15.54
N LEU A 110 -4.66 2.67 14.60
CA LEU A 110 -5.95 3.36 14.67
C LEU A 110 -6.87 2.85 15.80
N ARG A 111 -6.54 1.75 16.43
CA ARG A 111 -7.25 1.22 17.63
C ARG A 111 -6.68 1.76 18.95
N THR A 112 -5.75 2.69 18.88
CA THR A 112 -5.12 3.32 20.05
C THR A 112 -5.62 4.76 20.22
N ASP A 113 -5.32 5.38 21.37
CA ASP A 113 -5.70 6.76 21.66
C ASP A 113 -5.06 7.79 20.72
N ASN A 114 -4.00 7.41 19.98
CA ASN A 114 -3.29 8.28 19.04
C ASN A 114 -3.88 8.26 17.62
N PHE A 115 -5.07 7.70 17.41
CA PHE A 115 -5.65 7.49 16.08
C PHE A 115 -5.77 8.80 15.26
N GLU A 116 -6.08 9.93 15.90
CA GLU A 116 -6.17 11.24 15.21
C GLU A 116 -4.83 11.68 14.62
N GLU A 117 -3.74 11.54 15.39
CA GLU A 117 -2.39 11.87 14.94
C GLU A 117 -1.97 10.98 13.75
N TYR A 118 -2.31 9.70 13.81
CA TYR A 118 -2.02 8.76 12.73
C TYR A 118 -2.82 9.06 11.46
N LEU A 119 -4.08 9.48 11.58
CA LEU A 119 -4.89 9.91 10.43
C LEU A 119 -4.34 11.18 9.79
N VAL A 120 -3.95 12.16 10.59
CA VAL A 120 -3.31 13.39 10.10
C VAL A 120 -1.99 13.06 9.38
N SER A 121 -1.19 12.17 9.95
CA SER A 121 0.08 11.71 9.36
C SER A 121 -0.14 10.94 8.05
N SER A 122 -1.20 10.11 7.96
CA SER A 122 -1.56 9.38 6.74
C SER A 122 -1.94 10.32 5.62
N ALA A 123 -2.78 11.30 5.90
CA ALA A 123 -3.20 12.31 4.93
C ALA A 123 -2.01 13.11 4.42
N LYS A 124 -1.09 13.51 5.31
CA LYS A 124 0.15 14.20 4.95
C LYS A 124 1.05 13.33 4.08
N LEU A 125 1.27 12.07 4.46
CA LEU A 125 2.12 11.15 3.70
C LEU A 125 1.55 10.89 2.31
N LEU A 126 0.23 10.65 2.20
CA LEU A 126 -0.42 10.44 0.91
C LEU A 126 -0.37 11.70 0.03
N SER A 127 -0.55 12.90 0.61
CA SER A 127 -0.39 14.15 -0.15
C SER A 127 1.04 14.38 -0.63
N GLN A 128 2.05 13.93 0.11
CA GLN A 128 3.45 13.98 -0.31
C GLN A 128 3.71 13.03 -1.49
N ILE A 129 3.18 11.81 -1.46
CA ILE A 129 3.24 10.85 -2.57
C ILE A 129 2.62 11.46 -3.82
N HIS A 130 1.42 12.04 -3.71
CA HIS A 130 0.74 12.73 -4.81
C HIS A 130 1.51 13.95 -5.33
N SER A 131 2.25 14.65 -4.46
CA SER A 131 3.11 15.77 -4.87
C SER A 131 4.29 15.34 -5.75
N SER A 132 4.70 14.07 -5.67
CA SER A 132 5.72 13.48 -6.54
C SER A 132 5.17 12.96 -7.87
N SER A 133 3.91 13.30 -8.21
CA SER A 133 3.17 12.76 -9.38
C SER A 133 3.11 11.24 -9.36
N ILE A 134 2.87 10.67 -8.19
CA ILE A 134 2.73 9.23 -7.98
C ILE A 134 1.39 8.96 -7.33
N VAL A 135 0.69 7.96 -7.83
CA VAL A 135 -0.51 7.36 -7.25
C VAL A 135 -0.13 6.02 -6.65
N HIS A 136 -0.53 5.75 -5.42
CA HIS A 136 -0.20 4.52 -4.71
C HIS A 136 -0.89 3.29 -5.30
N GLY A 137 -2.15 3.44 -5.68
CA GLY A 137 -2.98 2.42 -6.31
C GLY A 137 -3.67 1.45 -5.35
N ASP A 138 -3.18 1.32 -4.10
CA ASP A 138 -3.80 0.51 -3.04
C ASP A 138 -3.44 1.04 -1.64
N PRO A 139 -3.75 2.30 -1.29
CA PRO A 139 -3.37 2.88 -0.01
C PRO A 139 -4.32 2.46 1.12
N THR A 140 -4.46 1.17 1.37
CA THR A 140 -5.26 0.65 2.49
C THR A 140 -4.55 0.91 3.83
N THR A 141 -5.30 0.89 4.95
CA THR A 141 -4.73 1.08 6.29
C THR A 141 -3.71 0.02 6.68
N SER A 142 -3.68 -1.13 6.01
CA SER A 142 -2.67 -2.17 6.18
C SER A 142 -1.38 -1.92 5.39
N ASN A 143 -1.40 -1.01 4.40
CA ASN A 143 -0.24 -0.64 3.58
C ASN A 143 0.52 0.58 4.12
N PHE A 144 0.32 0.89 5.40
CA PHE A 144 1.10 1.87 6.15
C PHE A 144 1.63 1.24 7.44
N MET A 145 2.88 1.56 7.78
CA MET A 145 3.55 1.06 8.98
C MET A 145 3.94 2.21 9.90
N ILE A 146 3.69 2.06 11.19
CA ILE A 146 4.06 3.02 12.25
C ILE A 146 5.29 2.47 12.97
N LEU A 147 6.37 3.24 13.00
CA LEU A 147 7.58 2.98 13.78
C LEU A 147 7.92 4.25 14.57
N ASP A 148 8.93 4.99 14.18
CA ASP A 148 9.27 6.34 14.64
C ASP A 148 8.43 7.43 13.94
N LYS A 149 7.93 7.11 12.77
CA LYS A 149 7.03 7.88 11.92
C LYS A 149 6.17 6.93 11.11
N LEU A 150 5.32 7.48 10.25
CA LEU A 150 4.52 6.68 9.33
C LEU A 150 5.28 6.43 8.02
N TYR A 151 5.28 5.17 7.57
CA TYR A 151 5.85 4.71 6.32
C TYR A 151 4.74 4.17 5.41
N ALA A 152 4.77 4.50 4.12
CA ALA A 152 3.95 3.83 3.12
C ALA A 152 4.72 2.62 2.56
N ILE A 153 4.03 1.49 2.41
CA ILE A 153 4.59 0.23 1.91
C ILE A 153 3.74 -0.33 0.78
N ASP A 154 4.28 -1.27 0.03
CA ASP A 154 3.59 -1.99 -1.07
C ASP A 154 3.13 -1.11 -2.24
N PHE A 155 4.11 -0.70 -3.05
CA PHE A 155 3.90 0.06 -4.28
C PHE A 155 3.63 -0.82 -5.51
N GLY A 156 3.11 -2.03 -5.31
CA GLY A 156 2.87 -3.02 -6.36
C GLY A 156 1.85 -2.62 -7.42
N LEU A 157 0.94 -1.71 -7.10
CA LEU A 157 -0.10 -1.16 -7.98
C LEU A 157 0.11 0.32 -8.31
N SER A 158 1.21 0.91 -7.85
CA SER A 158 1.49 2.31 -8.03
C SER A 158 1.87 2.67 -9.47
N SER A 159 1.65 3.91 -9.83
CA SER A 159 2.00 4.48 -11.13
C SER A 159 2.44 5.93 -11.02
N PHE A 160 3.24 6.38 -12.01
CA PHE A 160 3.44 7.80 -12.23
C PHE A 160 2.18 8.37 -12.88
N ASP A 161 1.47 9.20 -12.15
CA ASP A 161 0.21 9.80 -12.56
C ASP A 161 -0.04 11.08 -11.76
N ASP A 162 -0.46 12.14 -12.40
CA ASP A 162 -0.79 13.42 -11.81
C ASP A 162 -2.26 13.84 -12.00
N ASP A 163 -3.08 12.91 -12.55
CA ASP A 163 -4.50 13.15 -12.73
C ASP A 163 -5.26 13.20 -11.40
N ALA A 164 -6.17 14.17 -11.28
CA ALA A 164 -6.95 14.37 -10.06
C ALA A 164 -7.89 13.19 -9.75
N GLU A 165 -8.45 12.52 -10.78
CA GLU A 165 -9.33 11.36 -10.59
C GLU A 165 -8.56 10.14 -10.09
N SER A 166 -7.33 9.93 -10.57
CA SER A 166 -6.44 8.86 -10.10
C SER A 166 -6.04 9.06 -8.62
N ARG A 167 -5.68 10.29 -8.24
CA ARG A 167 -5.40 10.65 -6.83
C ARG A 167 -6.65 10.55 -5.96
N ALA A 168 -7.82 10.91 -6.47
CA ALA A 168 -9.09 10.75 -5.76
C ALA A 168 -9.45 9.26 -5.56
N SER A 169 -9.07 8.38 -6.49
CA SER A 169 -9.21 6.94 -6.34
C SER A 169 -8.39 6.41 -5.16
N ASP A 170 -7.17 6.92 -4.95
CA ASP A 170 -6.37 6.60 -3.76
C ASP A 170 -7.07 7.04 -2.48
N LEU A 171 -7.60 8.28 -2.43
CA LEU A 171 -8.35 8.74 -1.26
C LEU A 171 -9.55 7.83 -0.98
N ARG A 172 -10.27 7.44 -2.02
CA ARG A 172 -11.42 6.56 -1.89
C ARG A 172 -11.03 5.20 -1.32
N VAL A 173 -9.97 4.56 -1.84
CA VAL A 173 -9.46 3.26 -1.33
C VAL A 173 -9.07 3.38 0.15
N PHE A 174 -8.36 4.45 0.52
CA PHE A 174 -8.00 4.69 1.93
C PHE A 174 -9.24 4.81 2.82
N LEU A 175 -10.21 5.64 2.42
CA LEU A 175 -11.43 5.89 3.18
C LEU A 175 -12.30 4.63 3.29
N GLU A 176 -12.46 3.86 2.21
CA GLU A 176 -13.17 2.58 2.23
C GLU A 176 -12.50 1.58 3.18
N SER A 177 -11.16 1.49 3.17
CA SER A 177 -10.40 0.66 4.11
C SER A 177 -10.56 1.14 5.56
N LEU A 178 -10.54 2.45 5.79
CA LEU A 178 -10.75 3.04 7.11
C LEU A 178 -12.14 2.73 7.65
N GLU A 179 -13.18 2.97 6.87
CA GLU A 179 -14.58 2.74 7.25
C GLU A 179 -14.88 1.25 7.48
N ALA A 180 -14.28 0.36 6.70
CA ALA A 180 -14.46 -1.09 6.83
C ALA A 180 -13.92 -1.67 8.15
N HIS A 181 -12.81 -1.11 8.67
CA HIS A 181 -12.12 -1.67 9.83
C HIS A 181 -12.24 -0.81 11.10
N HIS A 182 -12.69 0.44 10.97
CA HIS A 182 -12.72 1.46 12.02
C HIS A 182 -13.98 2.33 11.95
N SER A 183 -15.15 1.71 11.78
CA SER A 183 -16.43 2.41 11.68
C SER A 183 -16.82 3.16 12.96
N GLU A 184 -16.17 2.86 14.08
CA GLU A 184 -16.39 3.49 15.39
C GLU A 184 -15.74 4.87 15.53
N ILE A 185 -14.81 5.25 14.64
CA ILE A 185 -14.14 6.55 14.69
C ILE A 185 -14.61 7.46 13.56
N LEU A 186 -14.70 8.77 13.84
CA LEU A 186 -14.97 9.81 12.84
C LEU A 186 -13.72 10.14 12.02
N GLY A 187 -13.04 9.08 11.53
CA GLY A 187 -11.72 9.20 10.91
C GLY A 187 -11.72 9.87 9.55
N ARG A 188 -12.82 9.77 8.80
CA ARG A 188 -12.98 10.38 7.49
C ARG A 188 -12.77 11.89 7.51
N ASP A 189 -13.46 12.59 8.40
CA ASP A 189 -13.41 14.05 8.47
C ASP A 189 -12.03 14.54 8.89
N ILE A 190 -11.38 13.85 9.84
CA ILE A 190 -10.02 14.16 10.29
C ILE A 190 -9.04 14.01 9.13
N PHE A 191 -9.10 12.89 8.41
CA PHE A 191 -8.23 12.61 7.28
C PHE A 191 -8.41 13.65 6.16
N LEU A 192 -9.65 13.91 5.72
CA LEU A 192 -9.93 14.86 4.64
C LEU A 192 -9.57 16.30 5.04
N ALA A 193 -9.82 16.70 6.29
CA ALA A 193 -9.40 18.01 6.79
C ALA A 193 -7.88 18.16 6.80
N ALA A 194 -7.13 17.10 7.10
CA ALA A 194 -5.67 17.10 7.03
C ALA A 194 -5.18 17.15 5.57
N TYR A 195 -5.75 16.33 4.68
CA TYR A 195 -5.40 16.30 3.26
C TYR A 195 -5.69 17.63 2.56
N SER A 196 -6.77 18.33 2.95
CA SER A 196 -7.17 19.63 2.38
C SER A 196 -6.13 20.73 2.56
N LYS A 197 -5.16 20.56 3.47
CA LYS A 197 -4.04 21.50 3.69
C LYS A 197 -2.99 21.46 2.56
N TRP A 198 -3.02 20.44 1.73
CA TRP A 198 -2.16 20.37 0.57
C TRP A 198 -2.64 21.33 -0.54
N SER A 199 -1.72 22.06 -1.16
CA SER A 199 -2.04 23.13 -2.12
C SER A 199 -2.84 22.68 -3.35
N GLN A 200 -2.67 21.43 -3.79
CA GLN A 200 -3.38 20.86 -4.95
C GLN A 200 -4.59 20.00 -4.53
N SER A 201 -4.95 19.97 -3.26
CA SER A 201 -6.02 19.12 -2.73
C SER A 201 -7.41 19.41 -3.32
N LYS A 202 -7.68 20.67 -3.68
CA LYS A 202 -9.02 21.10 -4.10
C LYS A 202 -9.56 20.31 -5.31
N GLU A 203 -8.73 20.13 -6.33
CA GLU A 203 -9.11 19.38 -7.54
C GLU A 203 -9.34 17.90 -7.22
N VAL A 204 -8.48 17.32 -6.38
CA VAL A 204 -8.59 15.92 -5.96
C VAL A 204 -9.85 15.70 -5.11
N LEU A 205 -10.16 16.60 -4.17
CA LEU A 205 -11.36 16.49 -3.33
C LEU A 205 -12.64 16.64 -4.16
N ASN A 206 -12.66 17.55 -5.14
CA ASN A 206 -13.78 17.67 -6.08
C ASN A 206 -13.96 16.39 -6.90
N ALA A 207 -12.86 15.78 -7.37
CA ALA A 207 -12.89 14.50 -8.09
C ALA A 207 -13.41 13.37 -7.20
N LEU A 208 -13.03 13.34 -5.91
CA LEU A 208 -13.52 12.36 -4.94
C LEU A 208 -15.05 12.45 -4.78
N GLU A 209 -15.60 13.65 -4.64
CA GLU A 209 -17.06 13.85 -4.55
C GLU A 209 -17.77 13.29 -5.79
N VAL A 210 -17.22 13.51 -6.99
CA VAL A 210 -17.79 12.99 -8.24
C VAL A 210 -17.71 11.46 -8.29
N LEU A 211 -16.59 10.85 -7.88
CA LEU A 211 -16.43 9.40 -7.82
C LEU A 211 -17.44 8.75 -6.86
N GLU A 212 -17.67 9.35 -5.71
CA GLU A 212 -18.63 8.85 -4.71
C GLU A 212 -20.08 8.96 -5.19
N LEU A 213 -20.42 10.04 -5.91
CA LEU A 213 -21.72 10.18 -6.53
C LEU A 213 -21.97 9.10 -7.58
N ARG A 214 -21.00 8.83 -8.46
CA ARG A 214 -21.10 7.75 -9.46
C ARG A 214 -21.27 6.37 -8.81
N GLY A 215 -20.57 6.07 -7.72
CA GLY A 215 -20.72 4.83 -6.96
C GLY A 215 -22.13 4.63 -6.41
N ARG A 216 -22.73 5.67 -5.82
CA ARG A 216 -24.10 5.62 -5.28
C ARG A 216 -25.17 5.38 -6.37
N TYR A 217 -25.02 5.99 -7.54
CA TYR A 217 -25.95 5.77 -8.66
C TYR A 217 -25.92 4.35 -9.22
N ASN A 218 -24.77 3.68 -9.20
CA ASN A 218 -24.65 2.29 -9.64
C ASN A 218 -25.33 1.31 -8.68
N LEU A 219 -25.28 1.57 -7.36
CA LEU A 219 -25.95 0.76 -6.33
C LEU A 219 -27.49 0.87 -6.38
N MET A 220 -28.04 1.99 -6.89
CA MET A 220 -29.49 2.18 -7.02
C MET A 220 -30.10 1.53 -8.28
N ARG A 221 -29.27 1.02 -9.22
CA ARG A 221 -29.71 0.41 -10.48
C ARG A 221 -29.58 -1.12 -10.52
N GLY A 222 -29.05 -1.75 -9.49
CA GLY A 222 -28.98 -3.20 -9.31
C GLY A 222 -29.96 -3.68 -8.26
#